data_4a88de310c04345409f18fdcac75961c
#
_entry.id   4a88de310c04345409f18fdcac75961c
#
_cell.length_a   1.000
_cell.length_b   1.000
_cell.length_c   1.000
_cell.angle_alpha   90.00
_cell.angle_beta   90.00
_cell.angle_gamma   90.00
#
_symmetry.space_group_name_H-M   'P 1'
#
loop_
_entity.id
_entity.type
_entity.pdbx_description
1 polymer ?
#
loop_
_entity_poly.entity_id
_entity_poly.type
_entity_poly.pdbx_seq_one_letter_code
_entity_poly.pdbx_strand_id
1 'polypeptide(L)'
;MPKVSIIVTAYDIERYIAECLGCITRQTLEDIEIIVVDDGSGDSTPQIIRDFAARDARIRPILLPTNSIGGVATAANAGMEVATGDFIGFADGDDRYAPEMFETLWRAATEADADLAMSRYMLLDEADGSLKEPAETERWSPYPRATTLDLTPATRREILRFISVPWRKLYRRDLVERAGLRFPVGDFFFEDNPFHWMAVIEAERIALVPERLCEHRVARAGQTMATVDERLLRIFRHHDIIRDWLDGAGYLDEYRADLLQWVAGQLSWVSMRAQGGIRRALFDVLVPVIAQYGDEHLADFAAVNGQGRSTQMLRALKARDFAGFGKAAGWDAKAPGRRPSLLRHGLYHLRHSGLRQTAAMTKRVIVNRLGLRRQAALRTDLSNEDLMLAMVLLQRELHEIRAELAALRREVPVSYPAMRRMKI
;
A
#
# COMPACT_ATOMS: atom_id res chain seq x y z
N MET A 1 25.74 18.41 -13.02
CA MET A 1 25.03 17.11 -12.84
C MET A 1 23.64 17.45 -12.32
N PRO A 2 22.61 16.75 -12.74
CA PRO A 2 21.26 17.02 -12.25
C PRO A 2 21.17 16.79 -10.72
N LYS A 3 20.32 17.56 -10.06
CA LYS A 3 20.06 17.39 -8.63
C LYS A 3 19.30 16.10 -8.33
N VAL A 4 18.38 15.74 -9.22
CA VAL A 4 17.53 14.55 -9.07
C VAL A 4 17.42 13.82 -10.41
N SER A 5 17.63 12.50 -10.37
CA SER A 5 17.22 11.57 -11.43
C SER A 5 15.84 11.02 -11.08
N ILE A 6 14.85 11.30 -11.91
CA ILE A 6 13.48 10.77 -11.74
C ILE A 6 13.33 9.57 -12.67
N ILE A 7 13.17 8.38 -12.09
CA ILE A 7 12.98 7.13 -12.82
C ILE A 7 11.48 6.86 -12.91
N VAL A 8 10.94 6.91 -14.13
CA VAL A 8 9.53 6.62 -14.42
C VAL A 8 9.43 5.22 -14.99
N THR A 9 8.68 4.33 -14.34
CA THR A 9 8.45 2.96 -14.83
C THR A 9 7.13 2.85 -15.57
N ALA A 10 7.11 2.14 -16.71
CA ALA A 10 5.95 2.00 -17.56
C ALA A 10 5.82 0.58 -18.13
N TYR A 11 4.58 0.05 -18.15
CA TYR A 11 4.21 -1.18 -18.87
C TYR A 11 2.71 -1.20 -19.16
N ASP A 12 2.31 -1.21 -20.44
CA ASP A 12 0.93 -1.22 -20.94
C ASP A 12 0.02 -0.18 -20.26
N ILE A 13 0.45 1.09 -20.25
CA ILE A 13 -0.22 2.21 -19.59
C ILE A 13 -0.47 3.40 -20.51
N GLU A 14 -0.74 3.17 -21.80
CA GLU A 14 -0.98 4.22 -22.81
C GLU A 14 -2.03 5.26 -22.35
N ARG A 15 -3.00 4.86 -21.50
CA ARG A 15 -4.06 5.74 -21.00
C ARG A 15 -3.58 6.74 -19.94
N TYR A 16 -2.45 6.49 -19.28
CA TYR A 16 -2.01 7.21 -18.08
C TYR A 16 -0.67 7.90 -18.26
N ILE A 17 0.24 7.29 -19.01
CA ILE A 17 1.64 7.75 -19.11
C ILE A 17 1.78 9.21 -19.56
N ALA A 18 0.91 9.70 -20.44
CA ALA A 18 0.94 11.09 -20.86
C ALA A 18 0.61 12.07 -19.72
N GLU A 19 -0.31 11.70 -18.82
CA GLU A 19 -0.65 12.50 -17.64
C GLU A 19 0.53 12.52 -16.65
N CYS A 20 1.11 11.36 -16.35
CA CYS A 20 2.27 11.24 -15.48
C CYS A 20 3.46 12.06 -16.02
N LEU A 21 3.87 11.84 -17.27
CA LEU A 21 4.97 12.60 -17.88
C LEU A 21 4.68 14.10 -17.93
N GLY A 22 3.43 14.48 -18.14
CA GLY A 22 3.00 15.88 -18.02
C GLY A 22 3.19 16.45 -16.62
N CYS A 23 3.00 15.67 -15.54
CA CYS A 23 3.31 16.09 -14.17
C CYS A 23 4.82 16.20 -13.93
N ILE A 24 5.59 15.23 -14.41
CA ILE A 24 7.04 15.18 -14.20
C ILE A 24 7.77 16.26 -14.98
N THR A 25 7.37 16.57 -16.21
CA THR A 25 7.99 17.63 -17.03
C THR A 25 7.71 19.04 -16.50
N ARG A 26 6.64 19.21 -15.71
CA ARG A 26 6.26 20.48 -15.07
C ARG A 26 6.75 20.62 -13.63
N GLN A 27 7.69 19.79 -13.19
CA GLN A 27 8.27 19.95 -11.85
C GLN A 27 8.97 21.32 -11.72
N THR A 28 8.82 21.95 -10.55
CA THR A 28 9.44 23.24 -10.23
C THR A 28 10.95 23.15 -10.07
N LEU A 29 11.48 21.96 -9.77
CA LEU A 29 12.91 21.68 -9.82
C LEU A 29 13.34 21.48 -11.27
N GLU A 30 14.00 22.47 -11.86
CA GLU A 30 14.40 22.43 -13.27
C GLU A 30 15.62 21.52 -13.54
N ASP A 31 16.56 21.46 -12.57
CA ASP A 31 17.81 20.72 -12.69
C ASP A 31 17.59 19.22 -12.37
N ILE A 32 16.87 18.55 -13.28
CA ILE A 32 16.51 17.13 -13.19
C ILE A 32 16.83 16.42 -14.50
N GLU A 33 17.07 15.11 -14.43
CA GLU A 33 16.94 14.19 -15.56
C GLU A 33 15.73 13.27 -15.33
N ILE A 34 15.07 12.89 -16.42
CA ILE A 34 13.86 12.06 -16.39
C ILE A 34 14.18 10.79 -17.20
N ILE A 35 14.36 9.68 -16.50
CA ILE A 35 14.68 8.39 -17.11
C ILE A 35 13.38 7.58 -17.18
N VAL A 36 12.82 7.44 -18.38
CA VAL A 36 11.56 6.73 -18.58
C VAL A 36 11.86 5.34 -19.11
N VAL A 37 11.57 4.33 -18.29
CA VAL A 37 11.83 2.93 -18.62
C VAL A 37 10.53 2.22 -18.96
N ASP A 38 10.38 1.83 -20.21
CA ASP A 38 9.29 1.00 -20.70
C ASP A 38 9.69 -0.47 -20.68
N ASP A 39 8.97 -1.29 -19.95
CA ASP A 39 9.25 -2.72 -19.79
C ASP A 39 8.64 -3.58 -20.91
N GLY A 40 8.82 -3.15 -22.17
CA GLY A 40 8.40 -3.90 -23.35
C GLY A 40 6.88 -3.88 -23.56
N SER A 41 6.25 -2.71 -23.45
CA SER A 41 4.83 -2.52 -23.70
C SER A 41 4.39 -2.92 -25.10
N GLY A 42 3.21 -3.53 -25.20
CA GLY A 42 2.56 -3.90 -26.44
C GLY A 42 1.56 -2.87 -26.99
N ASP A 43 1.26 -1.84 -26.21
CA ASP A 43 0.34 -0.75 -26.57
C ASP A 43 1.05 0.51 -27.07
N SER A 44 0.41 1.67 -27.06
CA SER A 44 0.99 2.94 -27.53
C SER A 44 1.95 3.59 -26.51
N THR A 45 2.19 3.00 -25.34
CA THR A 45 3.06 3.55 -24.29
C THR A 45 4.44 3.96 -24.82
N PRO A 46 5.18 3.11 -25.58
CA PRO A 46 6.51 3.48 -26.09
C PRO A 46 6.50 4.67 -27.06
N GLN A 47 5.43 4.81 -27.86
CA GLN A 47 5.29 5.91 -28.80
C GLN A 47 5.06 7.23 -28.05
N ILE A 48 4.19 7.22 -27.03
CA ILE A 48 3.93 8.40 -26.20
C ILE A 48 5.22 8.86 -25.50
N ILE A 49 6.01 7.92 -24.98
CA ILE A 49 7.32 8.22 -24.36
C ILE A 49 8.26 8.90 -25.35
N ARG A 50 8.37 8.40 -26.60
CA ARG A 50 9.20 9.02 -27.65
C ARG A 50 8.74 10.44 -27.99
N ASP A 51 7.42 10.66 -28.06
CA ASP A 51 6.82 11.95 -28.36
C ASP A 51 7.13 13.00 -27.27
N PHE A 52 7.16 12.59 -26.00
CA PHE A 52 7.58 13.45 -24.89
C PHE A 52 9.09 13.72 -24.94
N ALA A 53 9.91 12.70 -25.17
CA ALA A 53 11.37 12.85 -25.29
C ALA A 53 11.79 13.78 -26.45
N ALA A 54 11.03 13.79 -27.55
CA ALA A 54 11.28 14.73 -28.66
C ALA A 54 10.99 16.21 -28.31
N ARG A 55 10.21 16.48 -27.25
CA ARG A 55 9.81 17.83 -26.81
C ARG A 55 10.57 18.32 -25.58
N ASP A 56 11.13 17.42 -24.77
CA ASP A 56 11.85 17.74 -23.54
C ASP A 56 13.17 16.97 -23.48
N ALA A 57 14.28 17.68 -23.66
CA ALA A 57 15.62 17.09 -23.70
C ALA A 57 16.07 16.48 -22.36
N ARG A 58 15.35 16.72 -21.24
CA ARG A 58 15.63 16.09 -19.96
C ARG A 58 15.16 14.64 -19.93
N ILE A 59 14.28 14.23 -20.88
CA ILE A 59 13.74 12.87 -20.93
C ILE A 59 14.71 11.95 -21.69
N ARG A 60 15.12 10.90 -21.02
CA ARG A 60 15.94 9.81 -21.56
C ARG A 60 15.12 8.52 -21.53
N PRO A 61 14.59 8.07 -22.69
CA PRO A 61 13.82 6.83 -22.76
C PRO A 61 14.74 5.60 -22.80
N ILE A 62 14.35 4.55 -22.07
CA ILE A 62 14.89 3.19 -22.14
C ILE A 62 13.70 2.29 -22.48
N LEU A 63 13.68 1.75 -23.70
CA LEU A 63 12.59 0.91 -24.18
C LEU A 63 13.09 -0.52 -24.30
N LEU A 64 12.67 -1.37 -23.38
CA LEU A 64 13.04 -2.79 -23.40
C LEU A 64 12.32 -3.49 -24.54
N PRO A 65 12.97 -4.47 -25.21
CA PRO A 65 12.38 -5.11 -26.37
C PRO A 65 11.21 -6.05 -26.06
N THR A 66 11.14 -6.55 -24.81
CA THR A 66 10.11 -7.47 -24.34
C THR A 66 9.88 -7.25 -22.85
N ASN A 67 8.67 -7.59 -22.39
CA ASN A 67 8.35 -7.57 -20.96
C ASN A 67 9.31 -8.48 -20.18
N SER A 68 9.85 -7.96 -19.12
CA SER A 68 10.79 -8.68 -18.24
C SER A 68 10.08 -9.49 -17.18
N ILE A 69 10.71 -10.56 -16.69
CA ILE A 69 10.18 -11.38 -15.60
C ILE A 69 10.08 -10.60 -14.27
N GLY A 70 10.91 -9.57 -14.12
CA GLY A 70 10.96 -8.75 -12.90
C GLY A 70 10.06 -7.51 -12.96
N GLY A 71 9.40 -7.25 -14.10
CA GLY A 71 8.47 -6.13 -14.20
C GLY A 71 9.06 -4.80 -13.73
N VAL A 72 8.35 -4.13 -12.83
CA VAL A 72 8.74 -2.84 -12.26
C VAL A 72 10.15 -2.84 -11.63
N ALA A 73 10.57 -3.95 -11.01
CA ALA A 73 11.92 -4.07 -10.44
C ALA A 73 13.01 -3.98 -11.52
N THR A 74 12.82 -4.65 -12.66
CA THR A 74 13.75 -4.60 -13.78
C THR A 74 13.82 -3.18 -14.36
N ALA A 75 12.66 -2.55 -14.58
CA ALA A 75 12.59 -1.19 -15.09
C ALA A 75 13.25 -0.17 -14.13
N ALA A 76 12.95 -0.27 -12.83
CA ALA A 76 13.55 0.61 -11.83
C ALA A 76 15.07 0.45 -11.75
N ASN A 77 15.58 -0.80 -11.74
CA ASN A 77 17.02 -1.08 -11.72
C ASN A 77 17.71 -0.57 -12.97
N ALA A 78 17.12 -0.76 -14.17
CA ALA A 78 17.67 -0.23 -15.41
C ALA A 78 17.77 1.31 -15.41
N GLY A 79 16.78 1.98 -14.81
CA GLY A 79 16.83 3.41 -14.57
C GLY A 79 17.95 3.84 -13.61
N MET A 80 18.12 3.08 -12.51
CA MET A 80 19.15 3.34 -11.49
C MET A 80 20.58 3.19 -12.06
N GLU A 81 20.80 2.27 -13.00
CA GLU A 81 22.11 2.05 -13.61
C GLU A 81 22.63 3.25 -14.41
N VAL A 82 21.72 4.08 -14.92
CA VAL A 82 22.08 5.23 -15.77
C VAL A 82 21.81 6.57 -15.08
N ALA A 83 21.30 6.56 -13.86
CA ALA A 83 21.02 7.76 -13.07
C ALA A 83 22.32 8.47 -12.67
N THR A 84 22.37 9.80 -12.90
CA THR A 84 23.55 10.62 -12.62
C THR A 84 23.31 11.73 -11.58
N GLY A 85 22.05 11.93 -11.18
CA GLY A 85 21.67 12.93 -10.20
C GLY A 85 22.19 12.65 -8.78
N ASP A 86 22.31 13.69 -7.97
CA ASP A 86 22.72 13.54 -6.56
C ASP A 86 21.71 12.72 -5.74
N PHE A 87 20.44 12.78 -6.13
CA PHE A 87 19.36 11.98 -5.58
C PHE A 87 18.63 11.20 -6.68
N ILE A 88 18.06 10.06 -6.30
CA ILE A 88 17.21 9.23 -7.16
C ILE A 88 15.79 9.25 -6.59
N GLY A 89 14.83 9.58 -7.44
CA GLY A 89 13.39 9.46 -7.17
C GLY A 89 12.74 8.49 -8.16
N PHE A 90 11.63 7.90 -7.75
CA PHE A 90 10.85 6.99 -8.58
C PHE A 90 9.46 7.58 -8.84
N ALA A 91 8.87 7.18 -9.96
CA ALA A 91 7.51 7.52 -10.32
C ALA A 91 6.85 6.34 -11.05
N ASP A 92 5.68 5.91 -10.59
CA ASP A 92 4.86 4.98 -11.35
C ASP A 92 4.16 5.75 -12.48
N GLY A 93 4.27 5.25 -13.70
CA GLY A 93 3.82 5.96 -14.91
C GLY A 93 2.30 6.10 -15.05
N ASP A 94 1.53 5.57 -14.11
CA ASP A 94 0.07 5.69 -14.01
C ASP A 94 -0.40 6.62 -12.88
N ASP A 95 0.53 7.22 -12.12
CA ASP A 95 0.27 8.09 -10.99
C ASP A 95 0.36 9.58 -11.33
N ARG A 96 -0.02 10.45 -10.38
CA ARG A 96 0.07 11.90 -10.48
C ARG A 96 0.99 12.47 -9.41
N TYR A 97 1.74 13.49 -9.79
CA TYR A 97 2.76 14.12 -8.95
C TYR A 97 2.54 15.63 -8.88
N ALA A 98 2.56 16.19 -7.67
CA ALA A 98 2.48 17.64 -7.47
C ALA A 98 3.69 18.33 -8.13
N PRO A 99 3.53 19.52 -8.72
CA PRO A 99 4.61 20.21 -9.40
C PRO A 99 5.84 20.48 -8.52
N GLU A 100 5.63 20.68 -7.23
CA GLU A 100 6.65 20.99 -6.23
C GLU A 100 7.27 19.76 -5.54
N MET A 101 6.86 18.54 -5.91
CA MET A 101 7.22 17.34 -5.16
C MET A 101 8.73 17.13 -5.05
N PHE A 102 9.41 17.05 -6.20
CA PHE A 102 10.84 16.74 -6.19
C PHE A 102 11.68 17.90 -5.66
N GLU A 103 11.25 19.15 -5.86
CA GLU A 103 11.90 20.30 -5.22
C GLU A 103 11.78 20.25 -3.69
N THR A 104 10.58 19.99 -3.18
CA THR A 104 10.31 19.92 -1.74
C THR A 104 11.11 18.81 -1.07
N LEU A 105 11.11 17.61 -1.65
CA LEU A 105 11.87 16.47 -1.13
C LEU A 105 13.39 16.72 -1.23
N TRP A 106 13.87 17.23 -2.36
CA TRP A 106 15.29 17.55 -2.55
C TRP A 106 15.78 18.60 -1.54
N ARG A 107 15.00 19.67 -1.35
CA ARG A 107 15.33 20.71 -0.39
C ARG A 107 15.39 20.15 1.04
N ALA A 108 14.36 19.40 1.45
CA ALA A 108 14.30 18.77 2.76
C ALA A 108 15.49 17.82 3.00
N ALA A 109 15.86 16.99 2.00
CA ALA A 109 17.01 16.11 2.10
C ALA A 109 18.34 16.87 2.18
N THR A 110 18.49 17.92 1.38
CA THR A 110 19.73 18.70 1.32
C THR A 110 19.94 19.54 2.58
N GLU A 111 18.90 20.24 3.05
CA GLU A 111 18.96 21.07 4.26
C GLU A 111 19.22 20.24 5.52
N ALA A 112 18.71 19.00 5.56
CA ALA A 112 18.89 18.08 6.66
C ALA A 112 20.16 17.23 6.56
N ASP A 113 20.90 17.32 5.45
CA ASP A 113 21.94 16.36 5.09
C ASP A 113 21.46 14.91 5.25
N ALA A 114 20.25 14.61 4.73
CA ALA A 114 19.61 13.32 4.88
C ALA A 114 19.87 12.41 3.66
N ASP A 115 19.98 11.12 3.93
CA ASP A 115 20.10 10.09 2.91
C ASP A 115 18.77 9.80 2.22
N LEU A 116 17.66 10.00 2.96
CA LEU A 116 16.30 9.76 2.51
C LEU A 116 15.43 10.99 2.74
N ALA A 117 14.49 11.24 1.82
CA ALA A 117 13.34 12.10 2.09
C ALA A 117 12.06 11.35 1.72
N MET A 118 10.98 11.57 2.48
CA MET A 118 9.71 10.89 2.28
C MET A 118 8.54 11.84 2.52
N SER A 119 7.58 11.86 1.56
CA SER A 119 6.35 12.64 1.70
C SER A 119 5.12 11.76 2.02
N ARG A 120 3.99 12.42 2.32
CA ARG A 120 2.67 11.79 2.29
C ARG A 120 2.16 11.70 0.86
N TYR A 121 1.08 10.93 0.70
CA TYR A 121 0.38 10.75 -0.56
C TYR A 121 -1.12 10.56 -0.35
N MET A 122 -1.88 10.58 -1.43
CA MET A 122 -3.29 10.24 -1.47
C MET A 122 -3.51 9.03 -2.38
N LEU A 123 -4.60 8.32 -2.15
CA LEU A 123 -5.11 7.30 -3.06
C LEU A 123 -6.13 7.95 -3.99
N LEU A 124 -5.91 7.89 -5.30
CA LEU A 124 -6.83 8.34 -6.34
C LEU A 124 -7.66 7.16 -6.85
N ASP A 125 -8.94 7.13 -6.53
CA ASP A 125 -9.85 6.08 -7.01
C ASP A 125 -10.20 6.32 -8.49
N GLU A 126 -9.80 5.39 -9.37
CA GLU A 126 -10.04 5.50 -10.81
C GLU A 126 -11.53 5.50 -11.17
N ALA A 127 -12.37 4.88 -10.35
CA ALA A 127 -13.79 4.73 -10.66
C ALA A 127 -14.57 6.04 -10.53
N ASP A 128 -14.21 6.91 -9.58
CA ASP A 128 -14.96 8.14 -9.27
C ASP A 128 -14.09 9.40 -9.11
N GLY A 129 -12.77 9.27 -9.26
CA GLY A 129 -11.81 10.37 -9.11
C GLY A 129 -11.66 10.86 -7.66
N SER A 130 -12.21 10.16 -6.67
CA SER A 130 -12.13 10.57 -5.28
C SER A 130 -10.74 10.33 -4.70
N LEU A 131 -10.29 11.27 -3.84
CA LEU A 131 -9.05 11.14 -3.08
C LEU A 131 -9.34 10.58 -1.69
N LYS A 132 -8.54 9.59 -1.28
CA LYS A 132 -8.65 8.93 0.02
C LYS A 132 -7.30 8.91 0.72
N GLU A 133 -7.31 9.02 2.04
CA GLU A 133 -6.11 8.83 2.83
C GLU A 133 -5.68 7.36 2.83
N PRO A 134 -4.37 7.07 2.73
CA PRO A 134 -3.85 5.71 2.85
C PRO A 134 -3.94 5.19 4.30
N ALA A 135 -3.85 3.85 4.46
CA ALA A 135 -3.99 3.19 5.75
C ALA A 135 -2.94 3.61 6.80
N GLU A 136 -1.81 4.16 6.37
CA GLU A 136 -0.73 4.60 7.27
C GLU A 136 -0.88 6.04 7.78
N THR A 137 -1.94 6.75 7.46
CA THR A 137 -2.13 8.19 7.78
C THR A 137 -1.88 8.49 9.26
N GLU A 138 -2.30 7.63 10.17
CA GLU A 138 -2.07 7.79 11.61
C GLU A 138 -0.59 7.78 12.00
N ARG A 139 0.29 7.12 11.22
CA ARG A 139 1.74 7.10 11.48
C ARG A 139 2.40 8.46 11.28
N TRP A 140 1.72 9.36 10.57
CA TRP A 140 2.18 10.73 10.36
C TRP A 140 1.80 11.68 11.50
N SER A 141 0.96 11.24 12.45
CA SER A 141 0.50 12.10 13.55
C SER A 141 1.62 12.68 14.42
N PRO A 142 2.77 11.99 14.66
CA PRO A 142 3.91 12.57 15.36
C PRO A 142 4.69 13.61 14.54
N TYR A 143 4.46 13.68 13.21
CA TYR A 143 5.22 14.47 12.26
C TYR A 143 4.32 15.49 11.51
N PRO A 144 3.68 16.46 12.22
CA PRO A 144 2.77 17.44 11.59
C PRO A 144 3.50 18.53 10.81
N ARG A 145 4.84 18.58 10.91
CA ARG A 145 5.72 19.51 10.19
C ARG A 145 6.90 18.73 9.62
N ALA A 146 7.61 19.33 8.66
CA ALA A 146 8.88 18.79 8.18
C ALA A 146 9.79 18.45 9.37
N THR A 147 10.24 17.22 9.43
CA THR A 147 10.97 16.68 10.58
C THR A 147 12.15 15.84 10.09
N THR A 148 13.33 16.10 10.62
CA THR A 148 14.50 15.26 10.37
C THR A 148 14.71 14.29 11.51
N LEU A 149 14.97 13.03 11.19
CA LEU A 149 15.25 11.99 12.16
C LEU A 149 16.62 11.37 11.87
N ASP A 150 17.47 11.29 12.90
CA ASP A 150 18.61 10.39 12.89
C ASP A 150 18.08 8.95 13.00
N LEU A 151 18.53 8.08 12.09
CA LEU A 151 18.06 6.71 12.01
C LEU A 151 18.81 5.81 13.00
N THR A 152 18.49 5.97 14.28
CA THR A 152 18.83 4.99 15.32
C THR A 152 18.03 3.70 15.13
N PRO A 153 18.39 2.59 15.79
CA PRO A 153 17.57 1.36 15.72
C PRO A 153 16.09 1.58 16.05
N ALA A 154 15.78 2.46 17.00
CA ALA A 154 14.40 2.76 17.37
C ALA A 154 13.65 3.51 16.26
N THR A 155 14.25 4.57 15.71
CA THR A 155 13.64 5.36 14.62
C THR A 155 13.56 4.56 13.33
N ARG A 156 14.54 3.68 13.02
CA ARG A 156 14.44 2.74 11.89
C ARG A 156 13.22 1.85 12.00
N ARG A 157 12.93 1.29 13.19
CA ARG A 157 11.72 0.48 13.43
C ARG A 157 10.43 1.24 13.18
N GLU A 158 10.40 2.53 13.47
CA GLU A 158 9.24 3.37 13.14
C GLU A 158 9.10 3.55 11.63
N ILE A 159 10.19 3.86 10.93
CA ILE A 159 10.18 4.10 9.48
C ILE A 159 9.89 2.80 8.71
N LEU A 160 10.41 1.66 9.14
CA LEU A 160 10.10 0.34 8.54
C LEU A 160 8.62 -0.04 8.56
N ARG A 161 7.81 0.60 9.41
CA ARG A 161 6.37 0.37 9.49
C ARG A 161 5.56 1.19 8.49
N PHE A 162 6.17 2.18 7.83
CA PHE A 162 5.51 2.90 6.74
C PHE A 162 5.39 2.00 5.51
N ILE A 163 4.41 2.30 4.65
CA ILE A 163 4.24 1.57 3.38
C ILE A 163 5.50 1.76 2.53
N SER A 164 6.02 0.66 2.02
CA SER A 164 7.36 0.56 1.42
C SER A 164 7.56 1.33 0.13
N VAL A 165 6.49 1.76 -0.53
CA VAL A 165 6.48 2.34 -1.89
C VAL A 165 7.58 3.38 -2.14
N PRO A 166 8.32 3.30 -3.25
CA PRO A 166 9.46 4.17 -3.54
C PRO A 166 9.04 5.53 -4.13
N TRP A 167 7.91 5.61 -4.82
CA TRP A 167 7.50 6.76 -5.64
C TRP A 167 7.10 8.03 -4.85
N ARG A 168 7.17 8.01 -3.52
CA ARG A 168 7.01 9.17 -2.65
C ARG A 168 8.29 9.53 -1.89
N LYS A 169 9.43 8.98 -2.32
CA LYS A 169 10.72 9.12 -1.64
C LYS A 169 11.79 9.63 -2.58
N LEU A 170 12.78 10.28 -2.00
CA LEU A 170 14.10 10.49 -2.62
C LEU A 170 15.15 9.70 -1.85
N TYR A 171 16.10 9.19 -2.57
CA TYR A 171 17.24 8.42 -2.08
C TYR A 171 18.52 9.11 -2.51
N ARG A 172 19.42 9.44 -1.59
CA ARG A 172 20.75 9.94 -1.94
C ARG A 172 21.45 8.88 -2.80
N ARG A 173 21.99 9.27 -3.96
CA ARG A 173 22.65 8.32 -4.86
C ARG A 173 23.83 7.60 -4.21
N ASP A 174 24.61 8.31 -3.38
CA ASP A 174 25.70 7.70 -2.61
C ASP A 174 25.22 6.59 -1.69
N LEU A 175 24.07 6.73 -1.01
CA LEU A 175 23.47 5.64 -0.24
C LEU A 175 23.16 4.43 -1.15
N VAL A 176 22.56 4.67 -2.30
CA VAL A 176 22.19 3.61 -3.25
C VAL A 176 23.42 2.85 -3.74
N GLU A 177 24.51 3.57 -4.02
CA GLU A 177 25.76 3.01 -4.53
C GLU A 177 26.54 2.25 -3.44
N ARG A 178 26.79 2.88 -2.27
CA ARG A 178 27.59 2.28 -1.18
C ARG A 178 26.93 1.06 -0.56
N ALA A 179 25.59 1.07 -0.45
CA ALA A 179 24.83 -0.04 0.09
C ALA A 179 24.42 -1.07 -0.98
N GLY A 180 24.75 -0.84 -2.24
CA GLY A 180 24.41 -1.74 -3.35
C GLY A 180 22.91 -1.95 -3.51
N LEU A 181 22.09 -0.92 -3.20
CA LEU A 181 20.64 -1.06 -3.20
C LEU A 181 20.10 -1.38 -4.59
N ARG A 182 19.35 -2.47 -4.69
CA ARG A 182 18.65 -2.87 -5.91
C ARG A 182 17.30 -3.48 -5.55
N PHE A 183 16.33 -3.27 -6.40
CA PHE A 183 15.07 -4.02 -6.31
C PHE A 183 15.35 -5.48 -6.66
N PRO A 184 14.87 -6.46 -5.86
CA PRO A 184 15.03 -7.86 -6.21
C PRO A 184 14.23 -8.18 -7.47
N VAL A 185 14.90 -8.84 -8.44
CA VAL A 185 14.29 -9.25 -9.70
C VAL A 185 13.82 -10.69 -9.60
N GLY A 186 12.57 -10.95 -9.98
CA GLY A 186 11.98 -12.28 -9.97
C GLY A 186 10.49 -12.26 -10.29
N ASP A 187 9.89 -13.43 -10.43
CA ASP A 187 8.45 -13.57 -10.64
C ASP A 187 7.68 -13.41 -9.30
N PHE A 188 7.67 -12.19 -8.77
CA PHE A 188 6.92 -11.81 -7.58
C PHE A 188 6.54 -10.33 -7.65
N PHE A 189 5.60 -9.91 -6.77
CA PHE A 189 5.18 -8.54 -6.61
C PHE A 189 5.70 -7.98 -5.29
N PHE A 190 5.60 -6.64 -5.11
CA PHE A 190 5.94 -5.92 -3.88
C PHE A 190 7.44 -5.93 -3.56
N GLU A 191 8.27 -5.90 -4.59
CA GLU A 191 9.73 -5.81 -4.56
C GLU A 191 10.25 -4.54 -3.89
N ASP A 192 9.38 -3.57 -3.67
CA ASP A 192 9.61 -2.37 -2.86
C ASP A 192 9.89 -2.68 -1.38
N ASN A 193 9.38 -3.81 -0.87
CA ASN A 193 9.60 -4.18 0.53
C ASN A 193 11.08 -4.43 0.87
N PRO A 194 11.81 -5.34 0.19
CA PRO A 194 13.24 -5.51 0.44
C PRO A 194 14.04 -4.23 0.22
N PHE A 195 13.76 -3.49 -0.85
CA PHE A 195 14.44 -2.23 -1.14
C PHE A 195 14.24 -1.20 -0.01
N HIS A 196 13.02 -1.08 0.52
CA HIS A 196 12.72 -0.20 1.64
C HIS A 196 13.49 -0.61 2.91
N TRP A 197 13.53 -1.90 3.23
CA TRP A 197 14.24 -2.41 4.39
C TRP A 197 15.73 -2.07 4.30
N MET A 198 16.36 -2.40 3.18
CA MET A 198 17.77 -2.13 2.93
C MET A 198 18.06 -0.62 3.02
N ALA A 199 17.27 0.20 2.33
CA ALA A 199 17.47 1.65 2.31
C ALA A 199 17.33 2.29 3.70
N VAL A 200 16.34 1.88 4.49
CA VAL A 200 16.12 2.44 5.85
C VAL A 200 17.20 1.99 6.84
N ILE A 201 17.68 0.76 6.73
CA ILE A 201 18.71 0.26 7.64
C ILE A 201 20.09 0.86 7.32
N GLU A 202 20.42 1.05 6.06
CA GLU A 202 21.69 1.61 5.61
C GLU A 202 21.76 3.15 5.68
N ALA A 203 20.63 3.83 5.73
CA ALA A 203 20.59 5.28 5.85
C ALA A 203 20.93 5.74 7.28
N GLU A 204 21.54 6.92 7.38
CA GLU A 204 21.85 7.56 8.65
C GLU A 204 20.76 8.54 9.08
N ARG A 205 20.12 9.22 8.11
CA ARG A 205 19.13 10.26 8.38
C ARG A 205 18.01 10.27 7.35
N ILE A 206 16.79 10.60 7.80
CA ILE A 206 15.62 10.78 6.95
C ILE A 206 14.94 12.12 7.19
N ALA A 207 14.53 12.81 6.13
CA ALA A 207 13.66 13.97 6.16
C ALA A 207 12.21 13.56 5.88
N LEU A 208 11.31 13.79 6.82
CA LEU A 208 9.87 13.53 6.69
C LEU A 208 9.15 14.83 6.30
N VAL A 209 8.42 14.78 5.20
CA VAL A 209 7.69 15.89 4.59
C VAL A 209 6.19 15.59 4.68
N PRO A 210 5.42 16.31 5.53
CA PRO A 210 4.01 15.96 5.79
C PRO A 210 3.04 16.37 4.68
N GLU A 211 3.51 17.03 3.63
CA GLU A 211 2.74 17.42 2.46
C GLU A 211 2.36 16.17 1.63
N ARG A 212 1.17 16.23 1.02
CA ARG A 212 0.64 15.20 0.11
C ARG A 212 1.07 15.54 -1.31
N LEU A 213 2.20 14.97 -1.75
CA LEU A 213 2.88 15.37 -2.97
C LEU A 213 2.67 14.43 -4.15
N CYS A 214 1.97 13.32 -3.95
CA CYS A 214 1.60 12.41 -5.03
C CYS A 214 0.23 11.76 -4.80
N GLU A 215 -0.41 11.36 -5.87
CA GLU A 215 -1.70 10.68 -5.91
C GLU A 215 -1.49 9.31 -6.58
N HIS A 216 -1.54 8.26 -5.77
CA HIS A 216 -1.42 6.89 -6.26
C HIS A 216 -2.76 6.38 -6.76
N ARG A 217 -2.83 6.01 -8.03
CA ARG A 217 -4.04 5.53 -8.68
C ARG A 217 -4.36 4.10 -8.23
N VAL A 218 -5.61 3.90 -7.79
CA VAL A 218 -6.11 2.60 -7.35
C VAL A 218 -7.37 2.20 -8.11
N ALA A 219 -7.70 0.91 -8.05
CA ALA A 219 -8.89 0.33 -8.68
C ALA A 219 -8.90 0.37 -10.23
N ARG A 220 -7.76 0.57 -10.89
CA ARG A 220 -7.66 0.45 -12.34
C ARG A 220 -7.57 -1.02 -12.78
N ALA A 221 -8.04 -1.31 -14.00
CA ALA A 221 -7.87 -2.63 -14.61
C ALA A 221 -6.39 -2.97 -14.80
N GLY A 222 -6.00 -4.21 -14.50
CA GLY A 222 -4.61 -4.68 -14.64
C GLY A 222 -3.65 -4.29 -13.51
N GLN A 223 -4.13 -3.60 -12.47
CA GLN A 223 -3.30 -3.23 -11.33
C GLN A 223 -2.95 -4.45 -10.46
N THR A 224 -1.69 -4.56 -10.07
CA THR A 224 -1.15 -5.65 -9.22
C THR A 224 -1.91 -5.81 -7.90
N MET A 225 -2.30 -4.71 -7.28
CA MET A 225 -3.04 -4.69 -6.00
C MET A 225 -4.44 -5.31 -6.08
N ALA A 226 -5.03 -5.44 -7.29
CA ALA A 226 -6.33 -6.09 -7.50
C ALA A 226 -6.23 -7.63 -7.57
N THR A 227 -5.03 -8.18 -7.59
CA THR A 227 -4.77 -9.63 -7.70
C THR A 227 -5.25 -10.36 -6.44
N VAL A 228 -6.08 -11.40 -6.62
CA VAL A 228 -6.63 -12.25 -5.54
C VAL A 228 -6.33 -13.73 -5.85
N ASP A 229 -5.20 -14.02 -6.48
CA ASP A 229 -4.77 -15.37 -6.82
C ASP A 229 -3.49 -15.77 -6.06
N GLU A 230 -2.92 -16.93 -6.41
CA GLU A 230 -1.71 -17.46 -5.76
C GLU A 230 -0.47 -16.56 -5.92
N ARG A 231 -0.46 -15.66 -6.90
CA ARG A 231 0.64 -14.70 -7.08
C ARG A 231 0.81 -13.79 -5.86
N LEU A 232 -0.31 -13.51 -5.15
CA LEU A 232 -0.28 -12.75 -3.91
C LEU A 232 0.58 -13.41 -2.82
N LEU A 233 0.70 -14.73 -2.82
CA LEU A 233 1.51 -15.47 -1.84
C LEU A 233 3.02 -15.26 -2.03
N ARG A 234 3.43 -14.79 -3.20
CA ARG A 234 4.83 -14.55 -3.52
C ARG A 234 5.45 -13.42 -2.69
N ILE A 235 4.63 -12.56 -2.07
CA ILE A 235 5.09 -11.55 -1.12
C ILE A 235 5.93 -12.17 0.02
N PHE A 236 5.65 -13.41 0.41
CA PHE A 236 6.38 -14.07 1.49
C PHE A 236 7.80 -14.52 1.08
N ARG A 237 8.16 -14.52 -0.21
CA ARG A 237 9.54 -14.67 -0.66
C ARG A 237 10.42 -13.51 -0.22
N HIS A 238 9.85 -12.33 -0.04
CA HIS A 238 10.59 -11.17 0.46
C HIS A 238 11.09 -11.37 1.89
N HIS A 239 10.44 -12.22 2.69
CA HIS A 239 10.96 -12.60 4.00
C HIS A 239 12.37 -13.18 3.90
N ASP A 240 12.59 -14.15 3.00
CA ASP A 240 13.88 -14.78 2.87
C ASP A 240 14.91 -13.81 2.27
N ILE A 241 14.52 -12.99 1.30
CA ILE A 241 15.39 -11.95 0.72
C ILE A 241 15.84 -10.95 1.81
N ILE A 242 14.91 -10.44 2.63
CA ILE A 242 15.24 -9.51 3.71
C ILE A 242 16.08 -10.21 4.78
N ARG A 243 15.70 -11.41 5.19
CA ARG A 243 16.45 -12.19 6.20
C ARG A 243 17.89 -12.45 5.77
N ASP A 244 18.08 -12.94 4.55
CA ASP A 244 19.41 -13.30 4.03
C ASP A 244 20.30 -12.05 3.91
N TRP A 245 19.71 -10.92 3.50
CA TRP A 245 20.42 -9.66 3.49
C TRP A 245 20.77 -9.19 4.91
N LEU A 246 19.82 -9.25 5.86
CA LEU A 246 20.06 -8.90 7.27
C LEU A 246 21.14 -9.76 7.89
N ASP A 247 21.16 -11.08 7.59
CA ASP A 247 22.17 -12.01 8.09
C ASP A 247 23.54 -11.69 7.51
N GLY A 248 23.62 -11.51 6.19
CA GLY A 248 24.86 -11.15 5.50
C GLY A 248 25.46 -9.82 5.93
N ALA A 249 24.63 -8.85 6.32
CA ALA A 249 25.03 -7.53 6.81
C ALA A 249 25.25 -7.50 8.35
N GLY A 250 24.94 -8.58 9.08
CA GLY A 250 25.10 -8.66 10.54
C GLY A 250 23.98 -7.98 11.34
N TYR A 251 22.84 -7.70 10.73
CA TYR A 251 21.69 -7.01 11.36
C TYR A 251 20.57 -7.96 11.79
N LEU A 252 20.66 -9.26 11.48
CA LEU A 252 19.53 -10.17 11.67
C LEU A 252 19.08 -10.26 13.13
N ASP A 253 19.99 -10.32 14.09
CA ASP A 253 19.64 -10.43 15.51
C ASP A 253 18.94 -9.17 16.01
N GLU A 254 19.31 -8.00 15.50
CA GLU A 254 18.70 -6.74 15.88
C GLU A 254 17.29 -6.57 15.29
N TYR A 255 17.04 -7.00 14.04
CA TYR A 255 15.78 -6.76 13.32
C TYR A 255 14.92 -8.00 13.11
N ARG A 256 15.28 -9.15 13.66
CA ARG A 256 14.51 -10.41 13.56
C ARG A 256 13.07 -10.26 14.05
N ALA A 257 12.88 -9.57 15.16
CA ALA A 257 11.54 -9.32 15.71
C ALA A 257 10.69 -8.42 14.80
N ASP A 258 11.32 -7.41 14.18
CA ASP A 258 10.67 -6.52 13.23
C ASP A 258 10.31 -7.25 11.93
N LEU A 259 11.16 -8.19 11.48
CA LEU A 259 10.87 -9.04 10.33
C LEU A 259 9.69 -9.98 10.61
N LEU A 260 9.59 -10.57 11.81
CA LEU A 260 8.42 -11.35 12.22
C LEU A 260 7.16 -10.48 12.26
N GLN A 261 7.27 -9.25 12.75
CA GLN A 261 6.18 -8.27 12.75
C GLN A 261 5.71 -7.94 11.32
N TRP A 262 6.65 -7.77 10.38
CA TRP A 262 6.34 -7.57 8.97
C TRP A 262 5.60 -8.79 8.39
N VAL A 263 6.09 -10.02 8.64
CA VAL A 263 5.41 -11.25 8.21
C VAL A 263 3.98 -11.30 8.76
N ALA A 264 3.78 -10.99 10.03
CA ALA A 264 2.46 -10.99 10.67
C ALA A 264 1.51 -9.96 10.03
N GLY A 265 2.02 -8.79 9.67
CA GLY A 265 1.29 -7.77 8.92
C GLY A 265 0.83 -8.27 7.55
N GLN A 266 1.76 -8.83 6.76
CA GLN A 266 1.44 -9.39 5.45
C GLN A 266 0.48 -10.59 5.56
N LEU A 267 0.69 -11.47 6.54
CA LEU A 267 -0.21 -12.58 6.83
C LEU A 267 -1.64 -12.11 7.11
N SER A 268 -1.80 -11.09 7.96
CA SER A 268 -3.10 -10.52 8.30
C SER A 268 -3.80 -10.01 7.03
N TRP A 269 -3.09 -9.25 6.20
CA TRP A 269 -3.60 -8.69 4.96
C TRP A 269 -3.99 -9.76 3.91
N VAL A 270 -3.12 -10.77 3.68
CA VAL A 270 -3.36 -11.85 2.72
C VAL A 270 -4.48 -12.78 3.20
N SER A 271 -4.50 -13.12 4.51
CA SER A 271 -5.51 -14.05 5.06
C SER A 271 -6.95 -13.54 4.91
N MET A 272 -7.15 -12.22 4.90
CA MET A 272 -8.47 -11.62 4.67
C MET A 272 -8.93 -11.74 3.22
N ARG A 273 -8.01 -11.89 2.27
CA ARG A 273 -8.26 -12.02 0.83
C ARG A 273 -8.33 -13.48 0.36
N ALA A 274 -7.67 -14.38 1.09
CA ALA A 274 -7.53 -15.78 0.70
C ALA A 274 -8.88 -16.51 0.64
N GLN A 275 -9.17 -17.13 -0.51
CA GLN A 275 -10.38 -17.93 -0.76
C GLN A 275 -10.03 -19.29 -1.35
N GLY A 276 -10.90 -20.28 -1.16
CA GLY A 276 -10.75 -21.60 -1.78
C GLY A 276 -9.38 -22.24 -1.51
N GLY A 277 -8.73 -22.73 -2.56
CA GLY A 277 -7.41 -23.38 -2.50
C GLY A 277 -6.28 -22.48 -2.01
N ILE A 278 -6.39 -21.15 -2.21
CA ILE A 278 -5.39 -20.17 -1.76
C ILE A 278 -5.19 -20.24 -0.23
N ARG A 279 -6.22 -20.58 0.53
CA ARG A 279 -6.14 -20.74 1.99
C ARG A 279 -5.13 -21.81 2.40
N ARG A 280 -5.15 -22.94 1.72
CA ARG A 280 -4.21 -24.02 1.96
C ARG A 280 -2.81 -23.64 1.49
N ALA A 281 -2.70 -23.06 0.31
CA ALA A 281 -1.42 -22.59 -0.24
C ALA A 281 -0.77 -21.51 0.66
N LEU A 282 -1.55 -20.58 1.21
CA LEU A 282 -1.06 -19.58 2.18
C LEU A 282 -0.43 -20.24 3.41
N PHE A 283 -1.11 -21.24 3.97
CA PHE A 283 -0.59 -21.98 5.12
C PHE A 283 0.71 -22.69 4.77
N ASP A 284 0.75 -23.40 3.65
CA ASP A 284 1.90 -24.18 3.21
C ASP A 284 3.13 -23.31 2.91
N VAL A 285 2.95 -22.13 2.33
CA VAL A 285 4.03 -21.16 2.09
C VAL A 285 4.58 -20.59 3.40
N LEU A 286 3.74 -20.39 4.41
CA LEU A 286 4.16 -19.76 5.67
C LEU A 286 4.73 -20.71 6.69
N VAL A 287 4.42 -22.01 6.65
CA VAL A 287 4.98 -23.00 7.58
C VAL A 287 6.51 -22.97 7.58
N PRO A 288 7.23 -23.02 6.44
CA PRO A 288 8.69 -22.94 6.43
C PRO A 288 9.23 -21.58 6.89
N VAL A 289 8.50 -20.47 6.63
CA VAL A 289 8.87 -19.14 7.11
C VAL A 289 8.84 -19.11 8.63
N ILE A 290 7.74 -19.53 9.25
CA ILE A 290 7.57 -19.49 10.72
C ILE A 290 8.41 -20.56 11.43
N ALA A 291 8.78 -21.64 10.76
CA ALA A 291 9.70 -22.62 11.31
C ALA A 291 11.09 -22.04 11.67
N GLN A 292 11.50 -20.96 11.01
CA GLN A 292 12.78 -20.25 11.23
C GLN A 292 12.82 -19.45 12.55
N TYR A 293 11.67 -19.23 13.19
CA TYR A 293 11.56 -18.52 14.47
C TYR A 293 11.43 -19.52 15.62
N GLY A 294 12.18 -19.33 16.71
CA GLY A 294 12.07 -20.10 17.95
C GLY A 294 10.76 -19.75 18.70
N ASP A 295 10.43 -20.56 19.71
CA ASP A 295 9.25 -20.32 20.55
C ASP A 295 9.38 -19.01 21.35
N GLU A 296 10.62 -18.65 21.72
CA GLU A 296 10.95 -17.37 22.34
C GLU A 296 10.53 -16.17 21.48
N HIS A 297 10.80 -16.19 20.18
CA HIS A 297 10.42 -15.10 19.26
C HIS A 297 8.89 -14.96 19.15
N LEU A 298 8.17 -16.08 19.18
CA LEU A 298 6.70 -16.06 19.18
C LEU A 298 6.13 -15.58 20.52
N ALA A 299 6.83 -15.90 21.64
CA ALA A 299 6.46 -15.41 22.95
C ALA A 299 6.66 -13.90 23.06
N ASP A 300 7.79 -13.37 22.57
CA ASP A 300 8.07 -11.94 22.52
C ASP A 300 7.09 -11.20 21.62
N PHE A 301 6.77 -11.76 20.44
CA PHE A 301 5.73 -11.22 19.56
C PHE A 301 4.39 -11.13 20.30
N ALA A 302 4.02 -12.18 21.04
CA ALA A 302 2.76 -12.23 21.80
C ALA A 302 2.76 -11.26 22.99
N ALA A 303 3.90 -11.01 23.62
CA ALA A 303 4.03 -10.03 24.69
C ALA A 303 3.77 -8.59 24.20
N VAL A 304 4.23 -8.27 23.00
CA VAL A 304 4.05 -6.93 22.38
C VAL A 304 2.65 -6.80 21.76
N ASN A 305 2.16 -7.80 21.02
CA ASN A 305 0.94 -7.70 20.20
C ASN A 305 -0.30 -8.33 20.89
N GLY A 306 -0.12 -8.91 22.08
CA GLY A 306 -1.20 -9.62 22.80
C GLY A 306 -1.50 -10.99 22.18
N GLN A 307 -2.60 -11.61 22.67
CA GLN A 307 -3.05 -12.95 22.25
C GLN A 307 -4.09 -12.91 21.13
N GLY A 308 -4.00 -11.87 20.28
CA GLY A 308 -4.94 -11.62 19.20
C GLY A 308 -4.82 -12.61 18.03
N ARG A 309 -5.52 -12.28 16.94
CA ARG A 309 -5.62 -13.11 15.74
C ARG A 309 -4.25 -13.46 15.14
N SER A 310 -3.35 -12.49 14.97
CA SER A 310 -2.04 -12.70 14.38
C SER A 310 -1.19 -13.66 15.20
N THR A 311 -1.17 -13.51 16.54
CA THR A 311 -0.47 -14.42 17.44
C THR A 311 -1.00 -15.86 17.35
N GLN A 312 -2.33 -16.02 17.28
CA GLN A 312 -2.95 -17.34 17.13
C GLN A 312 -2.62 -17.99 15.78
N MET A 313 -2.62 -17.21 14.69
CA MET A 313 -2.20 -17.69 13.36
C MET A 313 -0.73 -18.12 13.34
N LEU A 314 0.18 -17.33 13.91
CA LEU A 314 1.62 -17.68 13.99
C LEU A 314 1.83 -18.96 14.80
N ARG A 315 1.17 -19.14 15.93
CA ARG A 315 1.25 -20.37 16.72
C ARG A 315 0.70 -21.58 15.98
N ALA A 316 -0.41 -21.46 15.28
CA ALA A 316 -0.96 -22.53 14.47
C ALA A 316 -0.02 -22.93 13.31
N LEU A 317 0.65 -21.96 12.67
CA LEU A 317 1.68 -22.22 11.67
C LEU A 317 2.88 -22.97 12.29
N LYS A 318 3.37 -22.54 13.45
CA LYS A 318 4.48 -23.19 14.17
C LYS A 318 4.14 -24.63 14.54
N ALA A 319 2.89 -24.86 15.00
CA ALA A 319 2.37 -26.18 15.33
C ALA A 319 1.97 -27.02 14.09
N ARG A 320 2.05 -26.46 12.88
CA ARG A 320 1.55 -27.07 11.64
C ARG A 320 0.08 -27.46 11.69
N ASP A 321 -0.72 -26.70 12.45
CA ASP A 321 -2.15 -26.90 12.64
C ASP A 321 -2.95 -26.05 11.66
N PHE A 322 -3.32 -26.64 10.51
CA PHE A 322 -4.12 -25.94 9.49
C PHE A 322 -5.54 -25.59 9.98
N ALA A 323 -6.16 -26.47 10.79
CA ALA A 323 -7.50 -26.23 11.30
C ALA A 323 -7.51 -25.05 12.30
N GLY A 324 -6.55 -25.05 13.25
CA GLY A 324 -6.34 -23.95 14.18
C GLY A 324 -6.01 -22.63 13.45
N PHE A 325 -5.22 -22.70 12.39
CA PHE A 325 -4.92 -21.55 11.54
C PHE A 325 -6.17 -21.00 10.88
N GLY A 326 -7.01 -21.84 10.26
CA GLY A 326 -8.27 -21.43 9.63
C GLY A 326 -9.23 -20.79 10.63
N LYS A 327 -9.32 -21.36 11.85
CA LYS A 327 -10.11 -20.78 12.94
C LYS A 327 -9.58 -19.41 13.36
N ALA A 328 -8.29 -19.26 13.56
CA ALA A 328 -7.64 -18.00 13.89
C ALA A 328 -7.82 -16.97 12.76
N ALA A 329 -7.74 -17.40 11.50
CA ALA A 329 -7.99 -16.59 10.30
C ALA A 329 -9.47 -16.23 10.10
N GLY A 330 -10.39 -16.77 10.93
CA GLY A 330 -11.83 -16.51 10.82
C GLY A 330 -12.48 -17.14 9.59
N TRP A 331 -11.85 -18.15 8.96
CA TRP A 331 -12.37 -18.79 7.75
C TRP A 331 -13.55 -19.73 8.01
N ASP A 332 -13.64 -20.28 9.23
CA ASP A 332 -14.74 -21.18 9.66
C ASP A 332 -15.97 -20.42 10.15
N ALA A 333 -15.86 -19.10 10.29
CA ALA A 333 -17.03 -18.31 10.60
C ALA A 333 -18.02 -18.53 9.45
N LYS A 334 -19.11 -19.30 9.72
CA LYS A 334 -20.25 -19.40 8.80
C LYS A 334 -20.52 -17.99 8.29
N ALA A 335 -20.55 -17.82 6.97
CA ALA A 335 -20.98 -16.55 6.39
C ALA A 335 -22.21 -16.13 7.16
N PRO A 336 -22.22 -14.95 7.81
CA PRO A 336 -23.30 -14.56 8.69
C PRO A 336 -24.57 -14.81 7.90
N GLY A 337 -25.41 -15.75 8.38
CA GLY A 337 -26.63 -16.14 7.70
C GLY A 337 -27.29 -14.83 7.33
N ARG A 338 -27.78 -14.64 6.10
CA ARG A 338 -28.28 -13.38 5.53
C ARG A 338 -28.94 -12.54 6.61
N ARG A 339 -28.15 -11.71 7.30
CA ARG A 339 -28.68 -10.77 8.28
C ARG A 339 -29.50 -9.78 7.46
N PRO A 340 -30.69 -9.40 7.93
CA PRO A 340 -31.48 -8.42 7.20
C PRO A 340 -30.59 -7.22 6.91
N SER A 341 -30.55 -6.77 5.64
CA SER A 341 -29.69 -5.67 5.23
C SER A 341 -29.99 -4.45 6.09
N LEU A 342 -28.96 -3.66 6.43
CA LEU A 342 -29.12 -2.41 7.18
C LEU A 342 -30.14 -1.49 6.48
N LEU A 343 -30.24 -1.55 5.17
CA LEU A 343 -31.20 -0.85 4.34
C LEU A 343 -32.64 -1.35 4.60
N ARG A 344 -32.89 -2.65 4.60
CA ARG A 344 -34.22 -3.21 4.93
C ARG A 344 -34.63 -2.91 6.35
N HIS A 345 -33.69 -3.00 7.28
CA HIS A 345 -33.90 -2.63 8.68
C HIS A 345 -34.17 -1.14 8.85
N GLY A 346 -33.38 -0.29 8.19
CA GLY A 346 -33.57 1.16 8.14
C GLY A 346 -34.91 1.58 7.52
N LEU A 347 -35.26 0.99 6.35
CA LEU A 347 -36.53 1.25 5.68
C LEU A 347 -37.74 0.78 6.48
N TYR A 348 -37.64 -0.38 7.17
CA TYR A 348 -38.69 -0.84 8.07
C TYR A 348 -38.95 0.17 9.20
N HIS A 349 -37.89 0.64 9.86
CA HIS A 349 -38.01 1.62 10.95
C HIS A 349 -38.41 3.01 10.48
N LEU A 350 -37.94 3.45 9.29
CA LEU A 350 -38.38 4.71 8.69
C LEU A 350 -39.88 4.74 8.48
N ARG A 351 -40.45 3.61 8.06
CA ARG A 351 -41.88 3.45 7.78
C ARG A 351 -42.73 3.35 9.05
N HIS A 352 -42.15 2.87 10.19
CA HIS A 352 -42.92 2.56 11.39
C HIS A 352 -42.56 3.42 12.62
N SER A 353 -41.40 4.08 12.63
CA SER A 353 -40.88 4.73 13.84
C SER A 353 -40.37 6.18 13.61
N GLY A 354 -40.43 6.69 12.39
CA GLY A 354 -40.01 8.06 12.03
C GLY A 354 -38.49 8.28 11.98
N LEU A 355 -38.10 9.39 11.33
CA LEU A 355 -36.68 9.69 10.97
C LEU A 355 -35.72 9.75 12.17
N ARG A 356 -36.12 10.37 13.30
CA ARG A 356 -35.25 10.56 14.47
C ARG A 356 -34.96 9.23 15.21
N GLN A 357 -35.96 8.38 15.38
CA GLN A 357 -35.78 7.07 16.00
C GLN A 357 -35.01 6.11 15.11
N THR A 358 -35.25 6.16 13.78
CA THR A 358 -34.49 5.36 12.80
C THR A 358 -33.02 5.71 12.81
N ALA A 359 -32.65 6.98 12.85
CA ALA A 359 -31.26 7.41 12.92
C ALA A 359 -30.57 6.96 14.23
N ALA A 360 -31.24 7.05 15.36
CA ALA A 360 -30.72 6.60 16.66
C ALA A 360 -30.54 5.07 16.70
N MET A 361 -31.48 4.31 16.15
CA MET A 361 -31.43 2.84 16.10
C MET A 361 -30.38 2.36 15.09
N THR A 362 -30.26 3.01 13.93
CA THR A 362 -29.22 2.71 12.92
C THR A 362 -27.83 2.93 13.50
N LYS A 363 -27.61 4.06 14.21
CA LYS A 363 -26.36 4.31 14.93
C LYS A 363 -26.06 3.23 15.97
N ARG A 364 -27.07 2.78 16.72
CA ARG A 364 -26.92 1.73 17.73
C ARG A 364 -26.63 0.36 17.13
N VAL A 365 -27.23 0.02 15.99
CA VAL A 365 -26.99 -1.22 15.24
C VAL A 365 -25.58 -1.22 14.64
N ILE A 366 -25.15 -0.10 14.05
CA ILE A 366 -23.79 0.06 13.51
C ILE A 366 -22.75 -0.13 14.63
N VAL A 367 -22.90 0.55 15.76
CA VAL A 367 -21.99 0.45 16.91
C VAL A 367 -21.95 -0.97 17.49
N ASN A 368 -23.10 -1.67 17.56
CA ASN A 368 -23.17 -3.05 18.05
C ASN A 368 -22.62 -4.07 17.02
N ARG A 369 -22.83 -3.85 15.70
CA ARG A 369 -22.26 -4.70 14.64
C ARG A 369 -20.75 -4.61 14.54
N LEU A 370 -20.21 -3.41 14.70
CA LEU A 370 -18.77 -3.17 14.67
C LEU A 370 -18.06 -3.63 15.97
N GLY A 371 -18.80 -4.16 16.96
CA GLY A 371 -18.22 -4.62 18.22
C GLY A 371 -17.65 -3.52 19.11
N LEU A 372 -17.80 -2.26 18.71
CA LEU A 372 -17.17 -1.11 19.35
C LEU A 372 -17.61 -0.87 20.81
N ARG A 373 -18.80 -1.38 21.21
CA ARG A 373 -19.29 -1.21 22.60
C ARG A 373 -18.66 -2.16 23.63
N ARG A 374 -18.18 -3.32 23.23
CA ARG A 374 -17.56 -4.25 24.20
C ARG A 374 -16.10 -3.90 24.51
N GLN A 375 -15.42 -3.17 23.63
CA GLN A 375 -14.03 -2.78 23.80
C GLN A 375 -13.87 -1.34 24.32
N ALA A 376 -14.77 -0.42 23.97
CA ALA A 376 -14.72 0.98 24.44
C ALA A 376 -14.91 1.16 25.96
N ALA A 377 -15.41 0.16 26.66
CA ALA A 377 -15.53 0.18 28.13
C ALA A 377 -14.26 -0.31 28.86
N LEU A 378 -13.26 -0.84 28.13
CA LEU A 378 -12.08 -1.49 28.72
C LEU A 378 -10.72 -1.04 28.18
N ARG A 379 -10.64 -0.23 27.10
CA ARG A 379 -9.37 0.30 26.56
C ARG A 379 -9.57 1.66 25.91
N THR A 380 -8.68 2.60 26.25
CA THR A 380 -8.54 3.92 25.61
C THR A 380 -7.74 3.85 24.31
N ASP A 381 -7.10 2.71 23.98
CA ASP A 381 -6.29 2.51 22.78
C ASP A 381 -6.81 1.32 21.97
N LEU A 382 -7.44 1.60 20.82
CA LEU A 382 -7.70 0.60 19.78
C LEU A 382 -6.38 0.27 19.09
N SER A 383 -6.06 -1.02 18.94
CA SER A 383 -4.88 -1.42 18.17
C SER A 383 -5.06 -1.07 16.69
N ASN A 384 -3.97 -0.81 15.97
CA ASN A 384 -4.02 -0.59 14.52
C ASN A 384 -4.67 -1.78 13.77
N GLU A 385 -4.61 -2.99 14.32
CA GLU A 385 -5.27 -4.19 13.79
C GLU A 385 -6.79 -4.09 13.92
N ASP A 386 -7.30 -3.59 15.05
CA ASP A 386 -8.74 -3.40 15.27
C ASP A 386 -9.31 -2.33 14.34
N LEU A 387 -8.55 -1.27 14.09
CA LEU A 387 -8.91 -0.20 13.13
C LEU A 387 -8.88 -0.72 11.68
N MET A 388 -7.86 -1.48 11.28
CA MET A 388 -7.77 -2.12 9.98
C MET A 388 -8.91 -3.11 9.75
N LEU A 389 -9.22 -3.93 10.74
CA LEU A 389 -10.36 -4.87 10.69
C LEU A 389 -11.68 -4.12 10.57
N ALA A 390 -11.87 -3.04 11.33
CA ALA A 390 -13.06 -2.21 11.26
C ALA A 390 -13.21 -1.55 9.87
N MET A 391 -12.13 -1.05 9.27
CA MET A 391 -12.14 -0.46 7.93
C MET A 391 -12.47 -1.50 6.84
N VAL A 392 -11.90 -2.70 6.90
CA VAL A 392 -12.19 -3.77 5.94
C VAL A 392 -13.65 -4.22 6.05
N LEU A 393 -14.17 -4.33 7.25
CA LEU A 393 -15.59 -4.68 7.48
C LEU A 393 -16.52 -3.57 6.97
N LEU A 394 -16.16 -2.31 7.15
CA LEU A 394 -16.89 -1.15 6.63
C LEU A 394 -16.87 -1.12 5.09
N GLN A 395 -15.73 -1.34 4.46
CA GLN A 395 -15.62 -1.40 3.00
C GLN A 395 -16.47 -2.53 2.42
N ARG A 396 -16.46 -3.70 3.06
CA ARG A 396 -17.28 -4.83 2.64
C ARG A 396 -18.79 -4.52 2.75
N GLU A 397 -19.24 -3.93 3.86
CA GLU A 397 -20.64 -3.54 4.04
C GLU A 397 -21.05 -2.44 3.05
N LEU A 398 -20.19 -1.47 2.76
CA LEU A 398 -20.43 -0.45 1.74
C LEU A 398 -20.55 -1.06 0.34
N HIS A 399 -19.76 -2.07 0.02
CA HIS A 399 -19.84 -2.78 -1.27
C HIS A 399 -21.17 -3.55 -1.38
N GLU A 400 -21.58 -4.24 -0.32
CA GLU A 400 -22.88 -4.95 -0.26
C GLU A 400 -24.06 -3.97 -0.39
N ILE A 401 -24.00 -2.81 0.27
CA ILE A 401 -25.02 -1.75 0.16
C ILE A 401 -25.10 -1.19 -1.26
N ARG A 402 -23.96 -0.95 -1.92
CA ARG A 402 -23.90 -0.47 -3.31
C ARG A 402 -24.50 -1.52 -4.27
N ALA A 403 -24.21 -2.80 -4.09
CA ALA A 403 -24.77 -3.88 -4.90
C ALA A 403 -26.29 -4.00 -4.72
N GLU A 404 -26.80 -3.87 -3.49
CA GLU A 404 -28.25 -3.89 -3.21
C GLU A 404 -28.96 -2.66 -3.80
N LEU A 405 -28.35 -1.47 -3.72
CA LEU A 405 -28.89 -0.24 -4.36
C LEU A 405 -28.93 -0.35 -5.87
N ALA A 406 -27.92 -1.00 -6.48
CA ALA A 406 -27.91 -1.25 -7.91
C ALA A 406 -28.98 -2.26 -8.33
N ALA A 407 -29.24 -3.28 -7.52
CA ALA A 407 -30.31 -4.24 -7.73
C ALA A 407 -31.69 -3.60 -7.60
N LEU A 408 -31.91 -2.78 -6.57
CA LEU A 408 -33.17 -2.05 -6.36
C LEU A 408 -33.45 -1.04 -7.48
N ARG A 409 -32.43 -0.39 -8.06
CA ARG A 409 -32.58 0.50 -9.22
C ARG A 409 -33.04 -0.25 -10.47
N ARG A 410 -32.75 -1.56 -10.59
CA ARG A 410 -33.23 -2.39 -11.71
C ARG A 410 -34.65 -2.92 -11.54
N GLU A 411 -35.14 -3.00 -10.30
CA GLU A 411 -36.46 -3.51 -9.97
C GLU A 411 -37.57 -2.43 -9.92
N VAL A 412 -37.20 -1.15 -9.91
CA VAL A 412 -38.18 -0.04 -9.92
C VAL A 412 -38.39 0.44 -11.35
N PRO A 413 -39.53 0.13 -11.99
CA PRO A 413 -39.87 0.73 -13.28
C PRO A 413 -40.05 2.25 -13.08
N VAL A 414 -39.26 3.04 -13.81
CA VAL A 414 -39.37 4.51 -13.81
C VAL A 414 -40.65 4.90 -14.54
N SER A 415 -41.76 5.02 -13.82
CA SER A 415 -42.92 5.77 -14.26
C SER A 415 -42.99 7.10 -13.48
N TYR A 416 -42.39 8.11 -14.02
CA TYR A 416 -42.66 9.49 -13.58
C TYR A 416 -43.87 10.03 -14.33
N PRO A 417 -44.99 10.45 -13.64
CA PRO A 417 -45.97 11.32 -14.25
C PRO A 417 -45.37 12.74 -14.33
N ALA A 418 -45.52 13.34 -15.49
CA ALA A 418 -45.11 14.69 -15.77
C ALA A 418 -45.71 15.69 -14.74
N MET A 419 -44.87 16.32 -13.92
CA MET A 419 -45.30 17.52 -13.16
C MET A 419 -45.40 18.68 -14.11
N ARG A 420 -46.65 19.11 -14.35
CA ARG A 420 -47.02 20.36 -14.99
C ARG A 420 -46.39 21.53 -14.21
N ARG A 421 -45.78 22.44 -14.98
CA ARG A 421 -45.35 23.77 -14.52
C ARG A 421 -46.52 24.48 -13.87
N MET A 422 -46.44 24.84 -12.60
CA MET A 422 -47.18 25.96 -12.04
C MET A 422 -46.24 27.17 -12.04
N LYS A 423 -46.63 28.16 -12.85
CA LYS A 423 -46.18 29.55 -12.72
C LYS A 423 -46.88 30.15 -11.49
N ILE A 424 -46.10 30.70 -10.59
CA ILE A 424 -46.31 32.02 -9.99
C ILE A 424 -44.94 32.48 -9.52
#